data_992ba1b812b232880e66a897f1f84276
#
_entry.id   992ba1b812b232880e66a897f1f84276
#
_cell.length_a   1.000
_cell.length_b   1.000
_cell.length_c   1.000
_cell.angle_alpha   90.00
_cell.angle_beta   90.00
_cell.angle_gamma   90.00
#
_symmetry.space_group_name_H-M   'P 1'
#
loop_
_entity.id
_entity.type
_entity.pdbx_description
1 polymer ?
#
loop_
_entity_poly.entity_id
_entity_poly.type
_entity_poly.pdbx_seq_one_letter_code
_entity_poly.pdbx_strand_id
1 'polypeptide(L)'
;MRCGFDAGAVRRSVGRCTKMSDDYLDRFGGVGRLFSREGLERLRGAHVCVVGVGGVGSWTVEGLARSGVGALTLVDLDDVCVTNVNRQLPALDGTVGRTKVSVLAERVRLINPACRVTAAAEFFTASSAERLLAEKFSYVVDAIDRMSNKALVIGEAHARGLPVVTVGAAGGKRDATQVCAGDLGDAYADELLRQVRKKLRRDHGFSHGEQTGKMHWGVRCVWSSEAPVFPWADGTCAAKPEPGSNLAMDCASGFGAAVFVTGTFGLVAAQEVVRGIAAGAA
;
A
#
# COMPACT_ATOMS: atom_id res chain seq x y z
N MET A 1 -9.03 1.73 -65.12
CA MET A 1 -8.88 0.58 -64.22
C MET A 1 -9.29 1.02 -62.80
N ARG A 2 -10.48 0.63 -62.32
CA ARG A 2 -10.94 0.91 -60.94
C ARG A 2 -10.82 -0.40 -60.16
N CYS A 3 -9.93 -0.44 -59.16
CA CYS A 3 -9.91 -1.54 -58.21
C CYS A 3 -10.94 -1.27 -57.13
N GLY A 4 -11.99 -2.07 -57.10
CA GLY A 4 -12.97 -2.11 -55.99
C GLY A 4 -12.40 -2.91 -54.82
N PHE A 5 -12.38 -2.31 -53.63
CA PHE A 5 -12.13 -3.02 -52.36
C PHE A 5 -13.48 -3.44 -51.83
N ASP A 6 -13.70 -4.75 -51.80
CA ASP A 6 -14.86 -5.38 -51.16
C ASP A 6 -14.64 -5.45 -49.65
N ALA A 7 -15.44 -4.69 -48.90
CA ALA A 7 -15.39 -4.66 -47.43
C ALA A 7 -16.28 -5.79 -46.88
N GLY A 8 -15.75 -7.00 -46.81
CA GLY A 8 -16.37 -8.14 -46.12
C GLY A 8 -16.47 -7.87 -44.63
N ALA A 9 -17.68 -7.52 -44.16
CA ALA A 9 -18.00 -7.35 -42.75
C ALA A 9 -17.93 -8.69 -41.99
N VAL A 10 -16.85 -8.93 -41.30
CA VAL A 10 -16.74 -10.01 -40.30
C VAL A 10 -17.56 -9.61 -39.07
N ARG A 11 -18.82 -10.00 -39.05
CA ARG A 11 -19.66 -9.98 -37.83
C ARG A 11 -19.08 -11.01 -36.85
N ARG A 12 -18.24 -10.58 -35.91
CA ARG A 12 -17.94 -11.37 -34.72
C ARG A 12 -19.20 -11.40 -33.88
N SER A 13 -19.84 -12.57 -33.82
CA SER A 13 -20.89 -12.86 -32.86
C SER A 13 -20.33 -12.74 -31.46
N VAL A 14 -20.72 -11.70 -30.73
CA VAL A 14 -20.54 -11.63 -29.28
C VAL A 14 -21.43 -12.67 -28.66
N GLY A 15 -20.95 -13.89 -28.54
CA GLY A 15 -21.61 -14.93 -27.76
C GLY A 15 -21.75 -14.45 -26.33
N ARG A 16 -22.95 -14.34 -25.82
CA ARG A 16 -23.26 -14.19 -24.39
C ARG A 16 -22.62 -15.38 -23.65
N CYS A 17 -21.46 -15.16 -23.05
CA CYS A 17 -20.87 -16.12 -22.15
C CYS A 17 -21.65 -16.11 -20.83
N THR A 18 -22.63 -16.99 -20.70
CA THR A 18 -23.42 -17.23 -19.48
C THR A 18 -22.82 -18.38 -18.66
N LYS A 19 -21.53 -18.37 -18.42
CA LYS A 19 -20.87 -19.07 -17.33
C LYS A 19 -19.77 -18.14 -16.85
N MET A 20 -19.79 -17.74 -15.57
CA MET A 20 -18.62 -17.19 -14.92
C MET A 20 -17.55 -18.29 -14.94
N SER A 21 -16.85 -18.41 -16.07
CA SER A 21 -15.62 -19.17 -16.15
C SER A 21 -14.63 -18.47 -15.21
N ASP A 22 -13.91 -19.25 -14.42
CA ASP A 22 -12.79 -18.76 -13.61
C ASP A 22 -11.74 -18.19 -14.58
N ASP A 23 -11.85 -16.90 -14.90
CA ASP A 23 -10.94 -16.17 -15.79
C ASP A 23 -9.66 -15.71 -15.07
N TYR A 24 -9.39 -16.27 -13.89
CA TYR A 24 -8.25 -15.91 -13.06
C TYR A 24 -6.93 -16.06 -13.79
N LEU A 25 -6.72 -17.15 -14.53
CA LEU A 25 -5.52 -17.36 -15.31
C LEU A 25 -5.41 -16.41 -16.51
N ASP A 26 -6.52 -16.05 -17.10
CA ASP A 26 -6.53 -15.05 -18.19
C ASP A 26 -6.13 -13.67 -17.67
N ARG A 27 -6.61 -13.30 -16.48
CA ARG A 27 -6.26 -12.03 -15.83
C ARG A 27 -4.82 -12.00 -15.30
N PHE A 28 -4.39 -13.06 -14.59
CA PHE A 28 -3.18 -13.04 -13.78
C PHE A 28 -2.09 -14.01 -14.27
N GLY A 29 -2.28 -14.72 -15.38
CA GLY A 29 -1.27 -15.62 -15.94
C GLY A 29 0.05 -14.94 -16.27
N GLY A 30 0.04 -13.61 -16.55
CA GLY A 30 1.25 -12.79 -16.67
C GLY A 30 2.09 -12.78 -15.38
N VAL A 31 1.43 -12.68 -14.24
CA VAL A 31 2.08 -12.74 -12.90
C VAL A 31 2.65 -14.15 -12.68
N GLY A 32 1.90 -15.20 -13.05
CA GLY A 32 2.39 -16.59 -12.98
C GLY A 32 3.64 -16.87 -13.81
N ARG A 33 3.85 -16.15 -14.92
CA ARG A 33 5.10 -16.24 -15.70
C ARG A 33 6.30 -15.61 -15.00
N LEU A 34 6.10 -14.71 -14.05
CA LEU A 34 7.16 -14.06 -13.25
C LEU A 34 7.46 -14.82 -11.96
N PHE A 35 6.41 -15.39 -11.32
CA PHE A 35 6.50 -15.94 -9.97
C PHE A 35 6.21 -17.46 -9.89
N SER A 36 6.17 -18.17 -11.00
CA SER A 36 5.71 -19.53 -11.19
C SER A 36 4.20 -19.74 -11.02
N ARG A 37 3.73 -20.91 -11.45
CA ARG A 37 2.33 -21.31 -11.26
C ARG A 37 1.99 -21.48 -9.78
N GLU A 38 2.90 -22.11 -9.03
CA GLU A 38 2.72 -22.29 -7.59
C GLU A 38 2.72 -20.96 -6.84
N GLY A 39 3.57 -20.00 -7.24
CA GLY A 39 3.57 -18.65 -6.70
C GLY A 39 2.24 -17.94 -6.94
N LEU A 40 1.66 -18.09 -8.14
CA LEU A 40 0.35 -17.51 -8.47
C LEU A 40 -0.78 -18.17 -7.65
N GLU A 41 -0.74 -19.49 -7.44
CA GLU A 41 -1.72 -20.19 -6.59
C GLU A 41 -1.59 -19.76 -5.11
N ARG A 42 -0.36 -19.54 -4.62
CA ARG A 42 -0.17 -18.96 -3.29
C ARG A 42 -0.78 -17.56 -3.17
N LEU A 43 -0.60 -16.70 -4.18
CA LEU A 43 -1.25 -15.38 -4.22
C LEU A 43 -2.78 -15.49 -4.24
N ARG A 44 -3.34 -16.42 -5.02
CA ARG A 44 -4.78 -16.69 -5.05
C ARG A 44 -5.33 -17.13 -3.69
N GLY A 45 -4.56 -17.91 -2.93
CA GLY A 45 -4.93 -18.35 -1.58
C GLY A 45 -4.65 -17.33 -0.48
N ALA A 46 -3.92 -16.27 -0.77
CA ALA A 46 -3.46 -15.32 0.24
C ALA A 46 -4.55 -14.34 0.68
N HIS A 47 -4.45 -13.94 1.95
CA HIS A 47 -5.24 -12.86 2.55
C HIS A 47 -4.31 -11.78 3.10
N VAL A 48 -4.42 -10.55 2.61
CA VAL A 48 -3.58 -9.43 3.02
C VAL A 48 -4.43 -8.35 3.71
N CYS A 49 -3.98 -7.91 4.89
CA CYS A 49 -4.56 -6.77 5.59
C CYS A 49 -3.77 -5.51 5.23
N VAL A 50 -4.46 -4.46 4.75
CA VAL A 50 -3.85 -3.15 4.47
C VAL A 50 -4.44 -2.13 5.43
N VAL A 51 -3.60 -1.61 6.33
CA VAL A 51 -3.97 -0.63 7.35
C VAL A 51 -3.50 0.76 6.90
N GLY A 52 -4.47 1.66 6.68
CA GLY A 52 -4.28 2.93 6.01
C GLY A 52 -4.36 2.79 4.49
N VAL A 53 -5.42 3.31 3.87
CA VAL A 53 -5.61 3.25 2.40
C VAL A 53 -5.61 4.66 1.77
N GLY A 54 -4.75 5.52 2.30
CA GLY A 54 -4.49 6.86 1.79
C GLY A 54 -3.57 6.90 0.56
N GLY A 55 -2.62 7.86 0.55
CA GLY A 55 -1.73 8.13 -0.58
C GLY A 55 -0.85 6.96 -0.99
N VAL A 56 -0.36 6.16 -0.05
CA VAL A 56 0.47 4.97 -0.32
C VAL A 56 -0.38 3.70 -0.35
N GLY A 57 -1.20 3.49 0.70
CA GLY A 57 -1.96 2.25 0.84
C GLY A 57 -2.96 1.99 -0.28
N SER A 58 -3.56 3.02 -0.88
CA SER A 58 -4.47 2.85 -2.02
C SER A 58 -3.77 2.25 -3.26
N TRP A 59 -2.52 2.65 -3.52
CA TRP A 59 -1.71 2.08 -4.60
C TRP A 59 -1.19 0.69 -4.24
N THR A 60 -0.96 0.41 -2.95
CA THR A 60 -0.66 -0.95 -2.49
C THR A 60 -1.84 -1.88 -2.77
N VAL A 61 -3.06 -1.47 -2.42
CA VAL A 61 -4.30 -2.23 -2.72
C VAL A 61 -4.44 -2.50 -4.21
N GLU A 62 -4.21 -1.49 -5.06
CA GLU A 62 -4.24 -1.64 -6.53
C GLU A 62 -3.22 -2.67 -7.01
N GLY A 63 -1.97 -2.59 -6.52
CA GLY A 63 -0.90 -3.52 -6.88
C GLY A 63 -1.22 -4.96 -6.47
N LEU A 64 -1.74 -5.17 -5.26
CA LEU A 64 -2.13 -6.49 -4.75
C LEU A 64 -3.30 -7.08 -5.56
N ALA A 65 -4.34 -6.27 -5.83
CA ALA A 65 -5.49 -6.70 -6.62
C ALA A 65 -5.07 -7.14 -8.04
N ARG A 66 -4.19 -6.36 -8.70
CA ARG A 66 -3.66 -6.66 -10.04
C ARG A 66 -2.64 -7.79 -10.06
N SER A 67 -2.13 -8.19 -8.91
CA SER A 67 -1.25 -9.35 -8.76
C SER A 67 -2.03 -10.64 -8.43
N GLY A 68 -3.36 -10.60 -8.36
CA GLY A 68 -4.19 -11.78 -8.17
C GLY A 68 -4.34 -12.23 -6.72
N VAL A 69 -4.08 -11.37 -5.73
CA VAL A 69 -4.31 -11.69 -4.31
C VAL A 69 -5.78 -12.03 -4.10
N GLY A 70 -6.05 -13.16 -3.43
CA GLY A 70 -7.40 -13.73 -3.33
C GLY A 70 -8.27 -13.12 -2.24
N ALA A 71 -7.69 -12.45 -1.23
CA ALA A 71 -8.47 -11.75 -0.21
C ALA A 71 -7.74 -10.49 0.29
N LEU A 72 -8.48 -9.42 0.52
CA LEU A 72 -7.99 -8.15 1.05
C LEU A 72 -8.90 -7.68 2.18
N THR A 73 -8.31 -7.30 3.32
CA THR A 73 -8.98 -6.51 4.37
C THR A 73 -8.41 -5.10 4.35
N LEU A 74 -9.26 -4.11 4.15
CA LEU A 74 -8.91 -2.69 4.05
C LEU A 74 -9.37 -1.99 5.31
N VAL A 75 -8.44 -1.35 6.04
CA VAL A 75 -8.73 -0.68 7.33
C VAL A 75 -8.40 0.80 7.21
N ASP A 76 -9.39 1.66 7.25
CA ASP A 76 -9.26 3.13 7.24
C ASP A 76 -10.61 3.74 7.61
N LEU A 77 -10.65 4.74 8.49
CA LEU A 77 -11.90 5.42 8.85
C LEU A 77 -12.25 6.59 7.94
N ASP A 78 -11.27 7.15 7.24
CA ASP A 78 -11.44 8.41 6.52
C ASP A 78 -12.34 8.28 5.30
N ASP A 79 -13.01 9.40 5.01
CA ASP A 79 -13.69 9.62 3.75
C ASP A 79 -12.73 10.19 2.68
N VAL A 80 -13.13 10.05 1.42
CA VAL A 80 -12.47 10.69 0.30
C VAL A 80 -12.71 12.20 0.37
N CYS A 81 -11.61 12.97 0.32
CA CYS A 81 -11.64 14.43 0.29
C CYS A 81 -11.08 14.94 -1.05
N VAL A 82 -11.55 16.09 -1.53
CA VAL A 82 -11.05 16.73 -2.75
C VAL A 82 -9.53 16.99 -2.69
N THR A 83 -8.99 17.28 -1.50
CA THR A 83 -7.54 17.47 -1.29
C THR A 83 -6.71 16.20 -1.47
N ASN A 84 -7.35 15.05 -1.63
CA ASN A 84 -6.69 13.77 -1.85
C ASN A 84 -6.42 13.48 -3.33
N VAL A 85 -7.04 14.23 -4.27
CA VAL A 85 -7.01 13.97 -5.72
C VAL A 85 -5.58 13.89 -6.28
N ASN A 86 -4.65 14.67 -5.74
CA ASN A 86 -3.28 14.73 -6.23
C ASN A 86 -2.43 13.49 -5.93
N ARG A 87 -2.95 12.54 -5.07
CA ARG A 87 -2.13 11.40 -4.63
C ARG A 87 -2.87 10.12 -4.24
N GLN A 88 -4.16 10.17 -3.95
CA GLN A 88 -4.94 9.01 -3.51
C GLN A 88 -5.79 8.46 -4.64
N LEU A 89 -5.64 7.18 -4.94
CA LEU A 89 -6.32 6.49 -6.04
C LEU A 89 -7.86 6.54 -5.97
N PRO A 90 -8.52 6.44 -4.77
CA PRO A 90 -9.98 6.53 -4.68
C PRO A 90 -10.54 7.94 -4.90
N ALA A 91 -9.69 8.98 -4.91
CA ALA A 91 -10.15 10.36 -4.96
C ALA A 91 -10.40 10.82 -6.40
N LEU A 92 -11.65 10.75 -6.80
CA LEU A 92 -12.18 11.15 -8.11
C LEU A 92 -13.44 11.99 -7.91
N ASP A 93 -13.84 12.75 -8.93
CA ASP A 93 -15.19 13.34 -8.97
C ASP A 93 -16.23 12.23 -8.80
N GLY A 94 -17.23 12.47 -7.97
CA GLY A 94 -18.27 11.49 -7.65
C GLY A 94 -17.91 10.46 -6.56
N THR A 95 -16.68 10.45 -6.03
CA THR A 95 -16.32 9.62 -4.87
C THR A 95 -16.09 10.43 -3.59
N VAL A 96 -16.00 11.76 -3.67
CA VAL A 96 -15.83 12.66 -2.50
C VAL A 96 -16.97 12.45 -1.50
N GLY A 97 -16.64 12.33 -0.22
CA GLY A 97 -17.59 12.07 0.87
C GLY A 97 -17.95 10.59 1.07
N ARG A 98 -17.45 9.68 0.22
CA ARG A 98 -17.57 8.23 0.44
C ARG A 98 -16.37 7.71 1.24
N THR A 99 -16.54 6.66 2.03
CA THR A 99 -15.42 6.06 2.75
C THR A 99 -14.37 5.52 1.77
N LYS A 100 -13.07 5.78 2.04
CA LYS A 100 -11.97 5.32 1.19
C LYS A 100 -12.01 3.81 0.96
N VAL A 101 -12.29 3.06 2.04
CA VAL A 101 -12.34 1.58 1.99
C VAL A 101 -13.47 1.06 1.09
N SER A 102 -14.65 1.73 1.06
CA SER A 102 -15.75 1.31 0.20
C SER A 102 -15.44 1.52 -1.29
N VAL A 103 -14.88 2.68 -1.63
CA VAL A 103 -14.50 3.01 -3.02
C VAL A 103 -13.43 2.05 -3.53
N LEU A 104 -12.42 1.75 -2.71
CA LEU A 104 -11.38 0.80 -3.08
C LEU A 104 -11.90 -0.64 -3.17
N ALA A 105 -12.82 -1.05 -2.30
CA ALA A 105 -13.41 -2.38 -2.36
C ALA A 105 -14.19 -2.59 -3.67
N GLU A 106 -14.94 -1.60 -4.13
CA GLU A 106 -15.60 -1.62 -5.44
C GLU A 106 -14.57 -1.77 -6.57
N ARG A 107 -13.50 -0.97 -6.52
CA ARG A 107 -12.44 -1.01 -7.51
C ARG A 107 -11.73 -2.37 -7.56
N VAL A 108 -11.41 -2.96 -6.41
CA VAL A 108 -10.80 -4.30 -6.34
C VAL A 108 -11.68 -5.34 -7.02
N ARG A 109 -13.02 -5.31 -6.77
CA ARG A 109 -13.95 -6.25 -7.41
C ARG A 109 -14.03 -6.10 -8.93
N LEU A 110 -13.78 -4.89 -9.46
CA LEU A 110 -13.69 -4.66 -10.92
C LEU A 110 -12.39 -5.21 -11.52
N ILE A 111 -11.29 -5.24 -10.75
CA ILE A 111 -9.98 -5.77 -11.16
C ILE A 111 -9.95 -7.29 -11.02
N ASN A 112 -10.35 -7.79 -9.86
CA ASN A 112 -10.34 -9.20 -9.47
C ASN A 112 -11.71 -9.56 -8.86
N PRO A 113 -12.70 -9.96 -9.67
CA PRO A 113 -14.05 -10.28 -9.18
C PRO A 113 -14.08 -11.44 -8.18
N ALA A 114 -13.08 -12.32 -8.20
CA ALA A 114 -12.96 -13.44 -7.28
C ALA A 114 -12.32 -13.04 -5.92
N CYS A 115 -11.76 -11.85 -5.81
CA CYS A 115 -11.15 -11.37 -4.57
C CYS A 115 -12.22 -11.09 -3.50
N ARG A 116 -12.06 -11.69 -2.33
CA ARG A 116 -12.87 -11.37 -1.14
C ARG A 116 -12.34 -10.06 -0.54
N VAL A 117 -13.19 -9.04 -0.47
CA VAL A 117 -12.79 -7.75 0.08
C VAL A 117 -13.63 -7.40 1.28
N THR A 118 -12.98 -7.25 2.44
CA THR A 118 -13.54 -6.72 3.68
C THR A 118 -13.16 -5.26 3.82
N ALA A 119 -14.14 -4.37 3.87
CA ALA A 119 -13.96 -2.93 4.07
C ALA A 119 -14.28 -2.59 5.54
N ALA A 120 -13.26 -2.28 6.34
CA ALA A 120 -13.39 -1.90 7.74
C ALA A 120 -13.19 -0.37 7.87
N ALA A 121 -14.32 0.36 7.94
CA ALA A 121 -14.32 1.81 8.11
C ALA A 121 -14.09 2.18 9.58
N GLU A 122 -12.87 1.98 10.06
CA GLU A 122 -12.49 2.21 11.45
C GLU A 122 -10.99 2.47 11.60
N PHE A 123 -10.57 3.03 12.73
CA PHE A 123 -9.17 3.19 13.06
C PHE A 123 -8.56 1.90 13.63
N PHE A 124 -7.30 1.65 13.26
CA PHE A 124 -6.49 0.66 13.95
C PHE A 124 -6.00 1.25 15.27
N THR A 125 -6.49 0.71 16.38
CA THR A 125 -6.20 1.14 17.75
C THR A 125 -5.90 -0.08 18.62
N ALA A 126 -5.41 0.12 19.86
CA ALA A 126 -5.19 -0.98 20.79
C ALA A 126 -6.47 -1.79 21.07
N SER A 127 -7.63 -1.13 21.09
CA SER A 127 -8.92 -1.79 21.33
C SER A 127 -9.48 -2.54 20.12
N SER A 128 -9.09 -2.14 18.88
CA SER A 128 -9.56 -2.80 17.66
C SER A 128 -8.56 -3.83 17.10
N ALA A 129 -7.30 -3.78 17.53
CA ALA A 129 -6.21 -4.58 16.99
C ALA A 129 -6.48 -6.10 17.08
N GLU A 130 -6.96 -6.59 18.21
CA GLU A 130 -7.27 -8.01 18.41
C GLU A 130 -8.29 -8.50 17.36
N ARG A 131 -9.38 -7.78 17.21
CA ARG A 131 -10.44 -8.12 16.25
C ARG A 131 -10.01 -7.95 14.79
N LEU A 132 -9.29 -6.86 14.48
CA LEU A 132 -8.85 -6.58 13.10
C LEU A 132 -7.77 -7.57 12.63
N LEU A 133 -6.98 -8.14 13.54
CA LEU A 133 -5.96 -9.15 13.24
C LEU A 133 -6.38 -10.56 13.65
N ALA A 134 -7.68 -10.80 13.92
CA ALA A 134 -8.20 -12.12 14.30
C ALA A 134 -8.18 -13.13 13.16
N GLU A 135 -8.27 -12.66 11.89
CA GLU A 135 -8.22 -13.53 10.73
C GLU A 135 -6.78 -14.01 10.45
N LYS A 136 -6.66 -15.14 9.77
CA LYS A 136 -5.36 -15.67 9.33
C LYS A 136 -4.89 -14.88 8.11
N PHE A 137 -4.09 -13.86 8.35
CA PHE A 137 -3.45 -13.08 7.28
C PHE A 137 -2.14 -13.72 6.83
N SER A 138 -1.88 -13.68 5.53
CA SER A 138 -0.57 -13.99 4.95
C SER A 138 0.41 -12.84 5.12
N TYR A 139 -0.10 -11.60 5.14
CA TYR A 139 0.68 -10.37 5.30
C TYR A 139 -0.15 -9.25 5.90
N VAL A 140 0.52 -8.36 6.63
CA VAL A 140 -0.02 -7.06 7.06
C VAL A 140 0.79 -5.96 6.38
N VAL A 141 0.11 -4.98 5.79
CA VAL A 141 0.73 -3.76 5.28
C VAL A 141 0.33 -2.60 6.17
N ASP A 142 1.32 -1.91 6.71
CA ASP A 142 1.15 -0.69 7.46
C ASP A 142 1.49 0.52 6.58
N ALA A 143 0.47 1.26 6.16
CA ALA A 143 0.58 2.49 5.37
C ALA A 143 0.01 3.71 6.12
N ILE A 144 0.02 3.66 7.46
CA ILE A 144 -0.41 4.77 8.32
C ILE A 144 0.71 5.81 8.41
N ASP A 145 0.36 7.08 8.54
CA ASP A 145 1.30 8.20 8.70
C ASP A 145 1.54 8.60 10.17
N ARG A 146 0.67 8.16 11.10
CA ARG A 146 0.80 8.45 12.54
C ARG A 146 1.74 7.46 13.23
N MET A 147 2.85 7.96 13.79
CA MET A 147 3.92 7.20 14.42
C MET A 147 3.41 6.20 15.47
N SER A 148 2.49 6.60 16.33
CA SER A 148 1.99 5.73 17.41
C SER A 148 1.20 4.55 16.88
N ASN A 149 0.30 4.78 15.92
CA ASN A 149 -0.52 3.74 15.32
C ASN A 149 0.32 2.81 14.43
N LYS A 150 1.29 3.38 13.70
CA LYS A 150 2.26 2.62 12.91
C LYS A 150 3.05 1.63 13.79
N ALA A 151 3.61 2.10 14.90
CA ALA A 151 4.33 1.24 15.84
C ALA A 151 3.41 0.15 16.44
N LEU A 152 2.14 0.48 16.70
CA LEU A 152 1.15 -0.48 17.19
C LEU A 152 0.87 -1.57 16.15
N VAL A 153 0.62 -1.22 14.88
CA VAL A 153 0.40 -2.22 13.80
C VAL A 153 1.58 -3.18 13.69
N ILE A 154 2.80 -2.63 13.64
CA ILE A 154 4.03 -3.43 13.53
C ILE A 154 4.19 -4.34 14.76
N GLY A 155 4.02 -3.80 15.97
CA GLY A 155 4.17 -4.54 17.22
C GLY A 155 3.13 -5.67 17.34
N GLU A 156 1.86 -5.39 17.05
CA GLU A 156 0.77 -6.35 17.12
C GLU A 156 0.90 -7.48 16.08
N ALA A 157 1.31 -7.14 14.85
CA ALA A 157 1.58 -8.14 13.83
C ALA A 157 2.79 -9.01 14.19
N HIS A 158 3.87 -8.39 14.66
CA HIS A 158 5.08 -9.11 15.10
C HIS A 158 4.78 -10.08 16.25
N ALA A 159 4.02 -9.65 17.26
CA ALA A 159 3.64 -10.50 18.39
C ALA A 159 2.80 -11.73 17.97
N ARG A 160 2.13 -11.66 16.83
CA ARG A 160 1.34 -12.77 16.23
C ARG A 160 2.13 -13.57 15.21
N GLY A 161 3.41 -13.27 14.98
CA GLY A 161 4.21 -13.90 13.94
C GLY A 161 3.74 -13.61 12.51
N LEU A 162 2.97 -12.53 12.29
CA LEU A 162 2.50 -12.13 10.98
C LEU A 162 3.58 -11.32 10.25
N PRO A 163 3.91 -11.66 9.00
CA PRO A 163 4.82 -10.87 8.19
C PRO A 163 4.27 -9.46 7.94
N VAL A 164 5.14 -8.44 8.07
CA VAL A 164 4.76 -7.02 7.95
C VAL A 164 5.59 -6.35 6.87
N VAL A 165 4.90 -5.51 6.05
CA VAL A 165 5.54 -4.46 5.27
C VAL A 165 5.09 -3.12 5.83
N THR A 166 6.02 -2.28 6.28
CA THR A 166 5.74 -0.91 6.70
C THR A 166 6.27 0.09 5.67
N VAL A 167 5.69 1.28 5.62
CA VAL A 167 6.16 2.34 4.71
C VAL A 167 6.56 3.58 5.49
N GLY A 168 7.60 4.25 5.04
CA GLY A 168 8.05 5.53 5.58
C GLY A 168 7.19 6.71 5.12
N ALA A 169 7.66 7.91 5.41
CA ALA A 169 7.03 9.15 5.02
C ALA A 169 7.26 9.44 3.52
N ALA A 170 6.18 9.44 2.73
CA ALA A 170 6.19 9.81 1.31
C ALA A 170 6.00 11.33 1.09
N GLY A 171 5.58 12.07 2.12
CA GLY A 171 5.44 13.53 2.04
C GLY A 171 6.77 14.25 1.97
N GLY A 172 6.81 15.40 1.27
CA GLY A 172 8.00 16.20 1.07
C GLY A 172 9.01 15.61 0.09
N LYS A 173 8.70 14.54 -0.61
CA LYS A 173 9.56 13.87 -1.58
C LYS A 173 9.13 14.20 -3.00
N ARG A 174 10.09 14.27 -3.93
CA ARG A 174 9.89 14.66 -5.33
C ARG A 174 10.45 13.67 -6.34
N ASP A 175 11.36 12.80 -5.90
CA ASP A 175 12.05 11.84 -6.75
C ASP A 175 11.64 10.41 -6.43
N ALA A 176 10.77 9.84 -7.25
CA ALA A 176 10.29 8.47 -7.11
C ALA A 176 11.40 7.42 -7.32
N THR A 177 12.50 7.77 -8.00
CA THR A 177 13.62 6.86 -8.25
C THR A 177 14.46 6.58 -7.01
N GLN A 178 14.30 7.39 -5.97
CA GLN A 178 14.98 7.21 -4.68
C GLN A 178 14.20 6.34 -3.68
N VAL A 179 13.11 5.70 -4.11
CA VAL A 179 12.37 4.75 -3.28
C VAL A 179 13.17 3.47 -3.10
N CYS A 180 13.37 3.08 -1.86
CA CYS A 180 14.15 1.91 -1.43
C CYS A 180 13.25 0.91 -0.71
N ALA A 181 13.65 -0.38 -0.74
CA ALA A 181 13.04 -1.42 0.07
C ALA A 181 14.12 -2.26 0.77
N GLY A 182 13.91 -2.59 2.04
CA GLY A 182 14.86 -3.33 2.86
C GLY A 182 14.27 -3.73 4.21
N ASP A 183 15.13 -3.98 5.19
CA ASP A 183 14.71 -4.14 6.58
C ASP A 183 14.45 -2.76 7.22
N LEU A 184 13.52 -2.68 8.17
CA LEU A 184 13.24 -1.44 8.92
C LEU A 184 14.50 -0.91 9.63
N GLY A 185 15.43 -1.77 10.00
CA GLY A 185 16.71 -1.41 10.57
C GLY A 185 17.62 -0.63 9.62
N ASP A 186 17.50 -0.87 8.32
CA ASP A 186 18.32 -0.24 7.27
C ASP A 186 17.77 1.13 6.82
N ALA A 187 16.52 1.47 7.17
CA ALA A 187 15.88 2.70 6.74
C ALA A 187 16.58 3.95 7.32
N TYR A 188 16.90 4.91 6.45
CA TYR A 188 17.56 6.17 6.78
C TYR A 188 16.84 7.35 6.09
N ALA A 189 17.26 8.58 6.40
CA ALA A 189 16.66 9.82 5.89
C ALA A 189 15.12 9.93 6.08
N ASP A 190 14.58 9.21 7.08
CA ASP A 190 13.17 9.17 7.40
C ASP A 190 12.93 9.33 8.90
N GLU A 191 12.43 10.49 9.28
CA GLU A 191 12.22 10.86 10.69
C GLU A 191 11.06 10.06 11.31
N LEU A 192 10.00 9.77 10.54
CA LEU A 192 8.88 8.96 11.00
C LEU A 192 9.37 7.56 11.40
N LEU A 193 10.12 6.90 10.52
CA LEU A 193 10.66 5.56 10.81
C LEU A 193 11.68 5.58 11.94
N ARG A 194 12.46 6.65 12.10
CA ARG A 194 13.38 6.83 13.25
C ARG A 194 12.62 6.84 14.57
N GLN A 195 11.48 7.55 14.62
CA GLN A 195 10.62 7.61 15.80
C GLN A 195 9.91 6.28 16.04
N VAL A 196 9.41 5.63 14.98
CA VAL A 196 8.80 4.29 15.04
C VAL A 196 9.76 3.28 15.65
N ARG A 197 11.01 3.22 15.18
CA ARG A 197 12.04 2.34 15.77
C ARG A 197 12.26 2.58 17.27
N LYS A 198 12.30 3.84 17.69
CA LYS A 198 12.40 4.17 19.13
C LYS A 198 11.22 3.63 19.92
N LYS A 199 10.01 3.78 19.40
CA LYS A 199 8.80 3.32 20.05
C LYS A 199 8.71 1.80 20.10
N LEU A 200 9.06 1.10 19.00
CA LEU A 200 9.08 -0.36 18.94
C LEU A 200 10.04 -0.97 19.98
N ARG A 201 11.22 -0.37 20.15
CA ARG A 201 12.15 -0.80 21.21
C ARG A 201 11.59 -0.60 22.61
N ARG A 202 10.95 0.54 22.86
CA ARG A 202 10.44 0.89 24.18
C ARG A 202 9.21 0.08 24.56
N ASP A 203 8.26 -0.10 23.63
CA ASP A 203 6.90 -0.53 23.94
C ASP A 203 6.60 -1.96 23.43
N HIS A 204 7.38 -2.50 22.49
CA HIS A 204 7.09 -3.77 21.81
C HIS A 204 8.25 -4.78 21.84
N GLY A 205 9.26 -4.56 22.67
CA GLY A 205 10.35 -5.52 22.92
C GLY A 205 11.31 -5.76 21.76
N PHE A 206 11.32 -4.90 20.73
CA PHE A 206 12.30 -5.01 19.65
C PHE A 206 13.72 -4.73 20.18
N SER A 207 14.68 -5.57 19.75
CA SER A 207 16.07 -5.49 20.23
C SER A 207 16.79 -4.19 19.81
N HIS A 208 17.83 -3.83 20.57
CA HIS A 208 18.69 -2.70 20.24
C HIS A 208 19.73 -3.01 19.14
N GLY A 209 19.71 -4.20 18.56
CA GLY A 209 20.69 -4.71 17.63
C GLY A 209 21.84 -5.44 18.35
N GLU A 210 22.23 -6.58 17.83
CA GLU A 210 23.41 -7.27 18.29
C GLU A 210 24.70 -6.62 17.77
N GLN A 211 25.82 -6.95 18.39
CA GLN A 211 27.17 -6.39 18.18
C GLN A 211 27.73 -6.50 16.75
N THR A 212 26.98 -6.98 15.78
CA THR A 212 27.41 -7.14 14.37
C THR A 212 27.21 -5.93 13.48
N GLY A 213 26.69 -4.81 14.02
CA GLY A 213 26.59 -3.53 13.31
C GLY A 213 25.41 -3.38 12.32
N LYS A 214 24.70 -4.47 11.99
CA LYS A 214 23.46 -4.41 11.19
C LYS A 214 22.29 -4.94 12.00
N MET A 215 21.31 -4.07 12.22
CA MET A 215 20.10 -4.38 12.97
C MET A 215 19.10 -5.01 11.99
N HIS A 216 18.89 -6.32 12.07
CA HIS A 216 17.84 -6.99 11.32
C HIS A 216 16.60 -7.12 12.21
N TRP A 217 15.53 -6.42 11.82
CA TRP A 217 14.28 -6.38 12.59
C TRP A 217 13.25 -7.39 12.11
N GLY A 218 13.48 -8.02 10.95
CA GLY A 218 12.53 -8.92 10.33
C GLY A 218 11.26 -8.23 9.83
N VAL A 219 11.27 -6.89 9.76
CA VAL A 219 10.17 -6.08 9.27
C VAL A 219 10.55 -5.46 7.95
N ARG A 220 9.89 -5.86 6.87
CA ARG A 220 10.10 -5.24 5.55
C ARG A 220 9.63 -3.79 5.58
N CYS A 221 10.41 -2.92 4.96
CA CYS A 221 10.19 -1.48 4.98
C CYS A 221 10.40 -0.89 3.58
N VAL A 222 9.55 0.06 3.21
CA VAL A 222 9.71 0.89 2.01
C VAL A 222 9.91 2.34 2.45
N TRP A 223 10.97 2.99 1.99
CA TRP A 223 11.28 4.39 2.33
C TRP A 223 11.93 5.09 1.14
N SER A 224 12.24 6.39 1.27
CA SER A 224 13.03 7.12 0.27
C SER A 224 14.32 7.61 0.88
N SER A 225 15.42 7.50 0.14
CA SER A 225 16.70 8.08 0.49
C SER A 225 16.77 9.60 0.30
N GLU A 226 15.77 10.18 -0.40
CA GLU A 226 15.67 11.62 -0.61
C GLU A 226 15.41 12.37 0.70
N ALA A 227 16.10 13.48 0.94
CA ALA A 227 15.77 14.39 2.02
C ALA A 227 14.45 15.13 1.72
N PRO A 228 13.55 15.33 2.71
CA PRO A 228 12.29 16.03 2.47
C PRO A 228 12.51 17.50 2.17
N VAL A 229 11.62 18.08 1.35
CA VAL A 229 11.47 19.53 1.22
C VAL A 229 10.30 20.01 2.07
N PHE A 230 10.43 21.20 2.59
CA PHE A 230 9.48 21.82 3.51
C PHE A 230 8.81 23.00 2.81
N PRO A 231 7.47 23.07 2.81
CA PRO A 231 6.77 24.26 2.33
C PRO A 231 6.95 25.42 3.31
N TRP A 232 7.10 26.63 2.79
CA TRP A 232 7.14 27.87 3.55
C TRP A 232 5.86 28.71 3.30
N ALA A 233 5.53 29.59 4.24
CA ALA A 233 4.31 30.39 4.18
C ALA A 233 4.25 31.34 2.96
N ASP A 234 5.40 31.72 2.42
CA ASP A 234 5.52 32.54 1.20
C ASP A 234 5.26 31.78 -0.10
N GLY A 235 4.93 30.48 -0.02
CA GLY A 235 4.70 29.59 -1.17
C GLY A 235 5.98 28.99 -1.76
N THR A 236 7.15 29.25 -1.18
CA THR A 236 8.40 28.60 -1.58
C THR A 236 8.59 27.24 -0.88
N CYS A 237 9.61 26.48 -1.31
CA CYS A 237 10.00 25.24 -0.68
C CYS A 237 11.49 25.25 -0.36
N ALA A 238 11.88 24.77 0.83
CA ALA A 238 13.26 24.74 1.28
C ALA A 238 13.68 23.37 1.84
N ALA A 239 14.98 23.15 1.95
CA ALA A 239 15.56 21.94 2.57
C ALA A 239 15.42 21.90 4.10
N LYS A 240 14.98 23.00 4.71
CA LYS A 240 14.76 23.12 6.16
C LYS A 240 13.37 23.67 6.42
N PRO A 241 12.75 23.28 7.55
CA PRO A 241 11.48 23.87 7.93
C PRO A 241 11.61 25.38 8.17
N GLU A 242 10.53 26.09 7.91
CA GLU A 242 10.46 27.54 8.23
C GLU A 242 10.60 27.75 9.73
N PRO A 243 11.44 28.72 10.18
CA PRO A 243 11.59 28.99 11.59
C PRO A 243 10.25 29.32 12.27
N GLY A 244 9.92 28.61 13.36
CA GLY A 244 8.68 28.79 14.10
C GLY A 244 7.46 28.06 13.50
N SER A 245 7.59 27.37 12.37
CA SER A 245 6.50 26.55 11.82
C SER A 245 6.31 25.27 12.61
N ASN A 246 5.07 25.01 13.06
CA ASN A 246 4.64 23.70 13.49
C ASN A 246 4.05 22.98 12.26
N LEU A 247 4.88 22.22 11.56
CA LEU A 247 4.40 21.33 10.49
C LEU A 247 3.57 20.20 11.12
N ALA A 248 2.30 20.49 11.37
CA ALA A 248 1.34 19.43 11.69
C ALA A 248 1.07 18.61 10.43
N MET A 249 0.91 17.30 10.58
CA MET A 249 0.49 16.40 9.49
C MET A 249 -1.01 16.56 9.24
N ASP A 250 -1.46 17.77 8.89
CA ASP A 250 -2.83 18.03 8.51
C ASP A 250 -2.95 18.38 7.00
N CYS A 251 -4.18 18.39 6.49
CA CYS A 251 -4.44 18.65 5.07
C CYS A 251 -4.14 20.11 4.64
N ALA A 252 -3.97 21.03 5.58
CA ALA A 252 -3.82 22.46 5.31
C ALA A 252 -2.35 22.92 5.45
N SER A 253 -1.57 22.31 6.35
CA SER A 253 -0.22 22.74 6.71
C SER A 253 0.85 21.67 6.57
N GLY A 254 0.49 20.47 6.06
CA GLY A 254 1.39 19.32 5.97
C GLY A 254 2.36 19.38 4.79
N PHE A 255 3.26 18.39 4.75
CA PHE A 255 4.15 18.20 3.61
C PHE A 255 3.38 18.06 2.30
N GLY A 256 3.88 18.67 1.24
CA GLY A 256 3.41 18.40 -0.12
C GLY A 256 3.60 16.92 -0.47
N ALA A 257 2.73 16.40 -1.33
CA ALA A 257 2.82 15.03 -1.82
C ALA A 257 2.44 14.99 -3.31
N ALA A 258 3.05 14.05 -4.04
CA ALA A 258 2.78 13.84 -5.45
C ALA A 258 2.54 12.36 -5.74
N VAL A 259 1.61 12.08 -6.65
CA VAL A 259 1.18 10.71 -6.99
C VAL A 259 2.33 9.82 -7.44
N PHE A 260 3.28 10.33 -8.20
CA PHE A 260 4.41 9.52 -8.68
C PHE A 260 5.31 9.04 -7.55
N VAL A 261 5.40 9.75 -6.41
CA VAL A 261 6.12 9.28 -5.22
C VAL A 261 5.25 8.34 -4.40
N THR A 262 4.06 8.77 -4.01
CA THR A 262 3.17 7.94 -3.17
C THR A 262 2.76 6.65 -3.88
N GLY A 263 2.52 6.71 -5.19
CA GLY A 263 2.24 5.55 -6.02
C GLY A 263 3.41 4.56 -6.07
N THR A 264 4.64 5.07 -6.26
CA THR A 264 5.84 4.21 -6.25
C THR A 264 6.03 3.54 -4.89
N PHE A 265 5.90 4.26 -3.77
CA PHE A 265 5.90 3.65 -2.44
C PHE A 265 4.87 2.52 -2.33
N GLY A 266 3.62 2.76 -2.77
CA GLY A 266 2.55 1.78 -2.70
C GLY A 266 2.79 0.56 -3.58
N LEU A 267 3.27 0.75 -4.80
CA LEU A 267 3.59 -0.35 -5.72
C LEU A 267 4.80 -1.16 -5.25
N VAL A 268 5.83 -0.51 -4.68
CA VAL A 268 6.96 -1.23 -4.08
C VAL A 268 6.52 -1.99 -2.83
N ALA A 269 5.64 -1.44 -1.99
CA ALA A 269 5.06 -2.18 -0.86
C ALA A 269 4.27 -3.41 -1.33
N ALA A 270 3.45 -3.28 -2.38
CA ALA A 270 2.76 -4.42 -2.99
C ALA A 270 3.74 -5.45 -3.56
N GLN A 271 4.83 -5.02 -4.21
CA GLN A 271 5.89 -5.91 -4.71
C GLN A 271 6.50 -6.74 -3.58
N GLU A 272 6.84 -6.13 -2.43
CA GLU A 272 7.42 -6.84 -1.29
C GLU A 272 6.47 -7.92 -0.75
N VAL A 273 5.17 -7.61 -0.63
CA VAL A 273 4.14 -8.59 -0.24
C VAL A 273 4.03 -9.72 -1.27
N VAL A 274 3.90 -9.37 -2.56
CA VAL A 274 3.76 -10.36 -3.64
C VAL A 274 4.97 -11.30 -3.70
N ARG A 275 6.18 -10.76 -3.59
CA ARG A 275 7.42 -11.57 -3.57
C ARG A 275 7.46 -12.51 -2.36
N GLY A 276 7.11 -12.02 -1.16
CA GLY A 276 7.09 -12.83 0.05
C GLY A 276 6.10 -14.00 -0.05
N ILE A 277 4.87 -13.73 -0.46
CA ILE A 277 3.82 -14.75 -0.65
C ILE A 277 4.21 -15.74 -1.76
N ALA A 278 4.64 -15.26 -2.90
CA ALA A 278 5.00 -16.11 -4.05
C ALA A 278 6.20 -17.01 -3.77
N ALA A 279 7.14 -16.59 -2.95
CA ALA A 279 8.27 -17.41 -2.50
C ALA A 279 7.89 -18.48 -1.44
N GLY A 280 6.70 -18.39 -0.84
CA GLY A 280 6.30 -19.25 0.27
C GLY A 280 6.98 -18.90 1.59
N ALA A 281 7.41 -17.64 1.74
CA ALA A 281 8.07 -17.10 2.94
C ALA A 281 7.07 -16.46 3.92
N ALA A 282 5.78 -16.68 3.72
CA ALA A 282 4.68 -16.15 4.54
C ALA A 282 3.92 -17.29 5.24
#